data_0a35826c2427c408c7ca97ae02ef3fbb
#
_entry.id   0a35826c2427c408c7ca97ae02ef3fbb
#
_cell.length_a   1.000
_cell.length_b   1.000
_cell.length_c   1.000
_cell.angle_alpha   90.00
_cell.angle_beta   90.00
_cell.angle_gamma   90.00
#
_symmetry.space_group_name_H-M   'P 1'
#
loop_
_entity.id
_entity.type
_entity.pdbx_description
1 polymer ?
#
loop_
_entity_poly.entity_id
_entity_poly.type
_entity_poly.pdbx_seq_one_letter_code
_entity_poly.pdbx_strand_id
1 'polypeptide(L)'
;MSNRLVILSAAFAIFLAETSLGDGGHKIFELGDFYLESGEILPSAKLSYVTHGQLNEDKDNLVLVPSAYLGDHHGFDFLIQGDKALSPEKYFVVATDMFQNGYSSSPNNTPPPFNGPNFPTIEIRDNIAAQHRLLTEVFEVTEAAAVVGFSMGAQQAFQWAVSHPNFVRQTVGICGSAIEHPHGIVRLEGFKTAIMADSAYMNGLLLSLQRLD
;
A
#
# COMPACT_ATOMS: atom_id res chain seq x y z
N MET A 1 -27.67 -39.25 -33.65
CA MET A 1 -27.28 -37.83 -33.50
C MET A 1 -27.40 -37.47 -32.02
N SER A 2 -26.29 -37.44 -31.32
CA SER A 2 -26.25 -37.23 -29.85
C SER A 2 -25.79 -35.82 -29.58
N ASN A 3 -26.70 -34.98 -29.06
CA ASN A 3 -26.38 -33.62 -28.61
C ASN A 3 -25.64 -33.71 -27.27
N ARG A 4 -24.35 -33.41 -27.26
CA ARG A 4 -23.60 -33.19 -26.03
C ARG A 4 -23.78 -31.72 -25.57
N LEU A 5 -24.48 -31.53 -24.48
CA LEU A 5 -24.60 -30.26 -23.78
C LEU A 5 -23.27 -30.01 -23.03
N VAL A 6 -22.53 -29.01 -23.46
CA VAL A 6 -21.34 -28.54 -22.73
C VAL A 6 -21.81 -27.51 -21.70
N ILE A 7 -21.77 -27.88 -20.42
CA ILE A 7 -22.02 -26.95 -19.33
C ILE A 7 -20.70 -26.28 -19.01
N LEU A 8 -20.57 -25.01 -19.37
CA LEU A 8 -19.48 -24.13 -18.91
C LEU A 8 -19.78 -23.70 -17.47
N SER A 9 -19.09 -24.30 -16.51
CA SER A 9 -19.12 -23.84 -15.12
C SER A 9 -18.24 -22.60 -14.99
N ALA A 10 -18.83 -21.41 -15.01
CA ALA A 10 -18.17 -20.21 -14.59
C ALA A 10 -18.08 -20.24 -13.05
N ALA A 11 -16.89 -20.48 -12.52
CA ALA A 11 -16.61 -20.31 -11.11
C ALA A 11 -16.59 -18.81 -10.79
N PHE A 12 -17.69 -18.28 -10.29
CA PHE A 12 -17.79 -16.95 -9.74
C PHE A 12 -17.16 -17.00 -8.34
N ALA A 13 -15.89 -16.61 -8.23
CA ALA A 13 -15.24 -16.41 -6.94
C ALA A 13 -15.85 -15.15 -6.29
N ILE A 14 -16.81 -15.36 -5.38
CA ILE A 14 -17.30 -14.27 -4.52
C ILE A 14 -16.22 -14.02 -3.47
N PHE A 15 -15.45 -12.97 -3.63
CA PHE A 15 -14.60 -12.42 -2.58
C PHE A 15 -15.50 -11.84 -1.50
N LEU A 16 -15.68 -12.57 -0.40
CA LEU A 16 -16.21 -12.02 0.84
C LEU A 16 -15.12 -11.13 1.46
N ALA A 17 -15.27 -9.82 1.30
CA ALA A 17 -14.47 -8.87 2.04
C ALA A 17 -14.82 -8.98 3.52
N GLU A 18 -13.91 -9.52 4.32
CA GLU A 18 -14.01 -9.41 5.77
C GLU A 18 -13.83 -7.93 6.16
N THR A 19 -14.90 -7.33 6.67
CA THR A 19 -14.85 -5.98 7.24
C THR A 19 -14.16 -6.07 8.60
N SER A 20 -12.91 -5.63 8.68
CA SER A 20 -12.26 -5.38 9.96
C SER A 20 -12.85 -4.12 10.57
N LEU A 21 -13.34 -4.24 11.80
CA LEU A 21 -13.88 -3.13 12.58
C LEU A 21 -12.72 -2.27 13.11
N GLY A 22 -12.52 -1.08 12.56
CA GLY A 22 -11.49 -0.19 13.13
C GLY A 22 -11.41 1.23 12.57
N ASP A 23 -11.59 1.44 11.27
CA ASP A 23 -11.27 2.75 10.67
C ASP A 23 -12.20 3.21 9.55
N GLY A 24 -13.36 2.60 9.43
CA GLY A 24 -14.35 3.03 8.44
C GLY A 24 -14.30 2.36 7.09
N GLY A 25 -13.58 1.22 6.94
CA GLY A 25 -13.84 0.33 5.81
C GLY A 25 -12.75 0.19 4.76
N HIS A 26 -11.48 0.08 5.16
CA HIS A 26 -10.43 -0.36 4.23
C HIS A 26 -10.67 -1.79 3.74
N LYS A 27 -10.16 -2.07 2.55
CA LYS A 27 -10.16 -3.38 1.90
C LYS A 27 -8.79 -4.00 2.01
N ILE A 28 -8.76 -5.33 2.01
CA ILE A 28 -7.49 -6.07 2.00
C ILE A 28 -7.35 -6.79 0.67
N PHE A 29 -6.21 -6.61 0.03
CA PHE A 29 -5.76 -7.40 -1.10
C PHE A 29 -4.79 -8.47 -0.61
N GLU A 30 -5.20 -9.74 -0.70
CA GLU A 30 -4.38 -10.88 -0.33
C GLU A 30 -3.35 -11.15 -1.43
N LEU A 31 -2.08 -10.87 -1.13
CA LEU A 31 -0.96 -11.06 -2.07
C LEU A 31 -0.45 -12.51 -2.09
N GLY A 32 -0.80 -13.31 -1.06
CA GLY A 32 -0.21 -14.64 -0.87
C GLY A 32 1.26 -14.54 -0.47
N ASP A 33 2.05 -15.55 -0.83
CA ASP A 33 3.49 -15.52 -0.63
C ASP A 33 4.11 -14.49 -1.58
N PHE A 34 4.70 -13.44 -0.98
CA PHE A 34 5.20 -12.28 -1.70
C PHE A 34 6.74 -12.25 -1.66
N TYR A 35 7.36 -12.26 -2.84
CA TYR A 35 8.82 -12.23 -2.98
C TYR A 35 9.33 -10.79 -2.88
N LEU A 36 10.20 -10.56 -1.89
CA LEU A 36 10.81 -9.26 -1.61
C LEU A 36 12.09 -9.05 -2.44
N GLU A 37 12.46 -7.79 -2.64
CA GLU A 37 13.74 -7.40 -3.26
C GLU A 37 14.97 -7.99 -2.53
N SER A 38 14.85 -8.20 -1.22
CA SER A 38 15.87 -8.87 -0.41
C SER A 38 16.08 -10.34 -0.76
N GLY A 39 15.16 -10.96 -1.52
CA GLY A 39 15.12 -12.40 -1.78
C GLY A 39 14.37 -13.21 -0.73
N GLU A 40 13.92 -12.59 0.35
CA GLU A 40 13.05 -13.22 1.34
C GLU A 40 11.62 -13.35 0.83
N ILE A 41 10.85 -14.22 1.46
CA ILE A 41 9.41 -14.38 1.16
C ILE A 41 8.63 -13.87 2.37
N LEU A 42 7.73 -12.92 2.14
CA LEU A 42 6.72 -12.50 3.11
C LEU A 42 5.48 -13.38 2.92
N PRO A 43 5.23 -14.34 3.82
CA PRO A 43 4.13 -15.29 3.64
C PRO A 43 2.79 -14.61 3.92
N SER A 44 1.78 -15.00 3.14
CA SER A 44 0.40 -14.47 3.28
C SER A 44 0.36 -12.95 3.36
N ALA A 45 1.15 -12.29 2.51
CA ALA A 45 1.26 -10.84 2.49
C ALA A 45 -0.08 -10.18 2.14
N LYS A 46 -0.33 -9.03 2.76
CA LYS A 46 -1.58 -8.27 2.63
C LYS A 46 -1.29 -6.81 2.33
N LEU A 47 -2.05 -6.25 1.40
CA LEU A 47 -2.04 -4.82 1.10
C LEU A 47 -3.39 -4.22 1.44
N SER A 48 -3.42 -3.29 2.39
CA SER A 48 -4.61 -2.52 2.74
C SER A 48 -4.79 -1.35 1.77
N TYR A 49 -6.04 -1.06 1.43
CA TYR A 49 -6.38 0.06 0.56
C TYR A 49 -7.83 0.52 0.73
N VAL A 50 -8.10 1.76 0.33
CA VAL A 50 -9.46 2.29 0.14
C VAL A 50 -9.62 2.81 -1.28
N THR A 51 -10.87 2.97 -1.70
CA THR A 51 -11.20 3.51 -3.03
C THR A 51 -12.21 4.62 -2.92
N HIS A 52 -12.05 5.67 -3.74
CA HIS A 52 -12.99 6.77 -3.85
C HIS A 52 -13.35 6.99 -5.32
N GLY A 53 -14.62 7.33 -5.59
CA GLY A 53 -15.11 7.48 -6.94
C GLY A 53 -15.39 6.17 -7.65
N GLN A 54 -15.46 6.22 -8.97
CA GLN A 54 -15.75 5.06 -9.82
C GLN A 54 -14.76 4.96 -10.97
N LEU A 55 -14.28 3.74 -11.21
CA LEU A 55 -13.48 3.43 -12.39
C LEU A 55 -14.38 3.51 -13.62
N ASN A 56 -13.99 4.31 -14.60
CA ASN A 56 -14.75 4.45 -15.84
C ASN A 56 -14.60 3.23 -16.76
N GLU A 57 -15.41 3.17 -17.81
CA GLU A 57 -15.42 2.03 -18.74
C GLU A 57 -14.08 1.85 -19.47
N ASP A 58 -13.41 2.95 -19.80
CA ASP A 58 -12.09 2.96 -20.46
C ASP A 58 -10.95 2.63 -19.50
N LYS A 59 -11.22 2.56 -18.19
CA LYS A 59 -10.23 2.30 -17.11
C LYS A 59 -9.03 3.26 -17.11
N ASP A 60 -9.24 4.49 -17.55
CA ASP A 60 -8.17 5.48 -17.76
C ASP A 60 -8.15 6.63 -16.73
N ASN A 61 -9.08 6.62 -15.76
CA ASN A 61 -9.22 7.65 -14.72
C ASN A 61 -8.67 7.23 -13.34
N LEU A 62 -7.91 6.14 -13.25
CA LEU A 62 -7.35 5.71 -11.98
C LEU A 62 -6.20 6.61 -11.53
N VAL A 63 -6.26 7.06 -10.27
CA VAL A 63 -5.17 7.75 -9.58
C VAL A 63 -4.76 6.93 -8.35
N LEU A 64 -3.48 6.56 -8.27
CA LEU A 64 -2.91 5.90 -7.11
C LEU A 64 -2.36 6.93 -6.13
N VAL A 65 -2.68 6.75 -4.85
CA VAL A 65 -2.20 7.60 -3.74
C VAL A 65 -1.57 6.72 -2.67
N PRO A 66 -0.26 6.48 -2.72
CA PRO A 66 0.43 5.71 -1.70
C PRO A 66 0.58 6.49 -0.40
N SER A 67 0.43 5.82 0.74
CA SER A 67 0.61 6.41 2.06
C SER A 67 2.04 6.91 2.30
N ALA A 68 2.18 7.86 3.20
CA ALA A 68 3.46 8.40 3.64
C ALA A 68 3.96 7.73 4.94
N TYR A 69 5.20 8.03 5.34
CA TYR A 69 5.74 7.62 6.63
C TYR A 69 4.87 8.17 7.78
N LEU A 70 4.52 7.31 8.73
CA LEU A 70 3.56 7.57 9.82
C LEU A 70 2.13 7.90 9.35
N GLY A 71 1.82 7.73 8.08
CA GLY A 71 0.51 7.95 7.51
C GLY A 71 -0.17 6.66 7.08
N ASP A 72 -1.44 6.80 6.73
CA ASP A 72 -2.28 5.74 6.20
C ASP A 72 -3.04 6.23 4.95
N HIS A 73 -4.00 5.44 4.49
CA HIS A 73 -4.83 5.75 3.33
C HIS A 73 -5.69 7.02 3.47
N HIS A 74 -5.82 7.60 4.67
CA HIS A 74 -6.51 8.87 4.90
C HIS A 74 -5.65 10.11 4.66
N GLY A 75 -4.34 9.94 4.46
CA GLY A 75 -3.38 11.05 4.35
C GLY A 75 -3.71 12.09 3.28
N PHE A 76 -4.53 11.75 2.30
CA PHE A 76 -4.95 12.64 1.21
C PHE A 76 -6.45 12.94 1.18
N ASP A 77 -7.23 12.58 2.18
CA ASP A 77 -8.67 12.81 2.22
C ASP A 77 -9.05 14.29 1.97
N PHE A 78 -8.17 15.21 2.41
CA PHE A 78 -8.34 16.65 2.18
C PHE A 78 -8.27 17.07 0.70
N LEU A 79 -7.70 16.23 -0.19
CA LEU A 79 -7.69 16.42 -1.64
C LEU A 79 -8.72 15.56 -2.38
N ILE A 80 -9.28 14.55 -1.71
CA ILE A 80 -10.23 13.57 -2.28
C ILE A 80 -11.66 14.00 -1.90
N GLN A 81 -12.07 15.16 -2.39
CA GLN A 81 -13.40 15.71 -2.11
C GLN A 81 -13.91 16.43 -3.36
N GLY A 82 -15.23 16.61 -3.47
CA GLY A 82 -16.01 17.17 -4.58
C GLY A 82 -15.25 18.06 -5.57
N ASP A 83 -14.83 19.26 -5.13
CA ASP A 83 -14.17 20.26 -5.99
C ASP A 83 -12.64 20.24 -5.92
N LYS A 84 -12.04 19.31 -5.21
CA LYS A 84 -10.61 19.25 -5.00
C LYS A 84 -9.87 18.56 -6.14
N ALA A 85 -8.52 18.58 -6.06
CA ALA A 85 -7.65 18.09 -7.12
C ALA A 85 -7.85 16.61 -7.46
N LEU A 86 -8.20 15.79 -6.47
CA LEU A 86 -8.46 14.37 -6.60
C LEU A 86 -9.96 14.05 -6.45
N SER A 87 -10.82 14.91 -7.05
CA SER A 87 -12.26 14.74 -6.97
C SER A 87 -12.72 13.34 -7.38
N PRO A 88 -13.49 12.63 -6.53
CA PRO A 88 -14.04 11.32 -6.84
C PRO A 88 -15.11 11.34 -7.94
N GLU A 89 -15.58 12.53 -8.33
CA GLU A 89 -16.46 12.69 -9.50
C GLU A 89 -15.73 12.54 -10.83
N LYS A 90 -14.40 12.75 -10.83
CA LYS A 90 -13.54 12.70 -12.02
C LYS A 90 -12.61 11.48 -12.02
N TYR A 91 -12.11 11.13 -10.86
CA TYR A 91 -11.09 10.11 -10.72
C TYR A 91 -11.58 8.95 -9.88
N PHE A 92 -11.08 7.77 -10.23
CA PHE A 92 -11.12 6.62 -9.35
C PHE A 92 -9.82 6.61 -8.55
N VAL A 93 -9.88 7.07 -7.31
CA VAL A 93 -8.71 7.16 -6.44
C VAL A 93 -8.55 5.85 -5.66
N VAL A 94 -7.37 5.27 -5.74
CA VAL A 94 -6.95 4.10 -4.94
C VAL A 94 -5.88 4.59 -3.96
N ALA A 95 -6.22 4.69 -2.69
CA ALA A 95 -5.28 5.04 -1.64
C ALA A 95 -4.80 3.76 -0.93
N THR A 96 -3.49 3.52 -0.93
CA THR A 96 -2.88 2.29 -0.41
C THR A 96 -2.07 2.55 0.84
N ASP A 97 -2.10 1.58 1.75
CA ASP A 97 -1.22 1.52 2.90
C ASP A 97 0.07 0.81 2.53
N MET A 98 1.22 1.41 2.80
CA MET A 98 2.47 0.71 2.58
C MET A 98 2.68 -0.41 3.61
N PHE A 99 3.48 -1.41 3.28
CA PHE A 99 3.96 -2.38 4.25
C PHE A 99 4.59 -1.67 5.46
N GLN A 100 4.47 -2.26 6.64
CA GLN A 100 4.98 -1.77 7.93
C GLN A 100 4.19 -0.59 8.53
N ASN A 101 3.07 -0.15 7.95
CA ASN A 101 2.27 0.93 8.56
C ASN A 101 1.21 0.45 9.56
N GLY A 102 1.05 -0.85 9.75
CA GLY A 102 0.12 -1.45 10.70
C GLY A 102 -1.19 -1.95 10.08
N TYR A 103 -1.60 -1.46 8.90
CA TYR A 103 -2.78 -1.93 8.15
C TYR A 103 -2.41 -3.01 7.13
N SER A 104 -1.42 -2.76 6.29
CA SER A 104 -0.80 -3.79 5.45
C SER A 104 0.08 -4.70 6.30
N SER A 105 0.63 -5.78 5.72
CA SER A 105 1.55 -6.68 6.44
C SER A 105 2.63 -5.89 7.16
N SER A 106 2.74 -6.12 8.46
CA SER A 106 3.53 -5.33 9.40
C SER A 106 4.04 -6.21 10.54
N PRO A 107 5.08 -5.79 11.27
CA PRO A 107 5.59 -6.54 12.42
C PRO A 107 4.56 -6.93 13.47
N ASN A 108 3.52 -6.11 13.65
CA ASN A 108 2.47 -6.29 14.65
C ASN A 108 1.30 -7.18 14.20
N ASN A 109 1.13 -7.42 12.90
CA ASN A 109 0.01 -8.19 12.36
C ASN A 109 0.42 -9.40 11.52
N THR A 110 1.71 -9.66 11.37
CA THR A 110 2.23 -10.84 10.68
C THR A 110 2.48 -11.97 11.70
N PRO A 111 2.09 -13.23 11.39
CA PRO A 111 2.29 -14.32 12.34
C PRO A 111 3.76 -14.74 12.46
N PRO A 112 4.14 -15.41 13.58
CA PRO A 112 5.46 -16.01 13.70
C PRO A 112 5.77 -16.95 12.52
N PRO A 113 7.05 -17.03 12.10
CA PRO A 113 8.25 -16.43 12.69
C PRO A 113 8.55 -15.00 12.24
N PHE A 114 7.74 -14.41 11.37
CA PHE A 114 7.98 -13.11 10.72
C PHE A 114 7.37 -11.91 11.47
N ASN A 115 7.00 -12.10 12.74
CA ASN A 115 6.45 -11.02 13.57
C ASN A 115 7.54 -10.24 14.32
N GLY A 116 7.19 -9.04 14.76
CA GLY A 116 8.06 -8.19 15.57
C GLY A 116 9.42 -7.95 14.91
N PRO A 117 10.54 -8.16 15.63
CA PRO A 117 11.89 -7.91 15.12
C PRO A 117 12.31 -8.83 13.97
N ASN A 118 11.58 -9.91 13.74
CA ASN A 118 11.87 -10.87 12.66
C ASN A 118 11.12 -10.52 11.36
N PHE A 119 10.37 -9.42 11.35
CA PHE A 119 9.71 -8.95 10.12
C PHE A 119 10.79 -8.60 9.08
N PRO A 120 10.65 -9.06 7.83
CA PRO A 120 11.68 -8.86 6.82
C PRO A 120 11.86 -7.37 6.47
N THR A 121 13.01 -7.04 5.94
CA THR A 121 13.29 -5.70 5.42
C THR A 121 12.45 -5.45 4.19
N ILE A 122 11.71 -4.36 4.19
CA ILE A 122 10.87 -3.91 3.08
C ILE A 122 11.52 -2.72 2.38
N GLU A 123 11.69 -2.85 1.09
CA GLU A 123 12.15 -1.77 0.22
C GLU A 123 10.97 -0.99 -0.38
N ILE A 124 11.22 0.21 -0.89
CA ILE A 124 10.17 0.96 -1.62
C ILE A 124 9.67 0.16 -2.82
N ARG A 125 10.54 -0.58 -3.49
CA ARG A 125 10.17 -1.41 -4.65
C ARG A 125 9.19 -2.52 -4.32
N ASP A 126 9.25 -3.07 -3.11
CA ASP A 126 8.29 -4.08 -2.64
C ASP A 126 6.89 -3.48 -2.57
N ASN A 127 6.76 -2.24 -2.05
CA ASN A 127 5.48 -1.54 -2.05
C ASN A 127 4.97 -1.29 -3.47
N ILE A 128 5.85 -0.88 -4.40
CA ILE A 128 5.49 -0.67 -5.81
C ILE A 128 5.00 -1.97 -6.45
N ALA A 129 5.70 -3.09 -6.23
CA ALA A 129 5.31 -4.39 -6.75
C ALA A 129 3.93 -4.84 -6.21
N ALA A 130 3.68 -4.65 -4.92
CA ALA A 130 2.39 -4.96 -4.30
C ALA A 130 1.26 -4.08 -4.85
N GLN A 131 1.49 -2.78 -4.96
CA GLN A 131 0.55 -1.83 -5.54
C GLN A 131 0.26 -2.14 -7.01
N HIS A 132 1.28 -2.45 -7.80
CA HIS A 132 1.12 -2.81 -9.21
C HIS A 132 0.23 -4.05 -9.36
N ARG A 133 0.45 -5.07 -8.54
CA ARG A 133 -0.41 -6.26 -8.51
C ARG A 133 -1.86 -5.90 -8.15
N LEU A 134 -2.08 -5.05 -7.14
CA LEU A 134 -3.43 -4.56 -6.81
C LEU A 134 -4.11 -3.92 -8.03
N LEU A 135 -3.40 -3.01 -8.71
CA LEU A 135 -3.97 -2.29 -9.85
C LEU A 135 -4.28 -3.21 -11.05
N THR A 136 -3.42 -4.16 -11.31
CA THR A 136 -3.56 -5.06 -12.46
C THR A 136 -4.45 -6.28 -12.19
N GLU A 137 -4.41 -6.85 -10.98
CA GLU A 137 -5.15 -8.08 -10.66
C GLU A 137 -6.58 -7.80 -10.18
N VAL A 138 -6.81 -6.69 -9.45
CA VAL A 138 -8.12 -6.36 -8.88
C VAL A 138 -8.91 -5.41 -9.77
N PHE A 139 -8.26 -4.36 -10.28
CA PHE A 139 -8.93 -3.36 -11.10
C PHE A 139 -8.73 -3.60 -12.61
N GLU A 140 -7.82 -4.52 -12.97
CA GLU A 140 -7.52 -4.88 -14.35
C GLU A 140 -7.18 -3.65 -15.21
N VAL A 141 -6.47 -2.67 -14.62
CA VAL A 141 -5.99 -1.49 -15.34
C VAL A 141 -4.62 -1.78 -15.95
N THR A 142 -4.37 -1.21 -17.11
CA THR A 142 -3.09 -1.30 -17.82
C THR A 142 -2.31 0.01 -17.77
N GLU A 143 -2.94 1.07 -17.28
CA GLU A 143 -2.36 2.41 -17.17
C GLU A 143 -3.05 3.18 -16.02
N ALA A 144 -2.27 3.93 -15.25
CA ALA A 144 -2.79 4.87 -14.26
C ALA A 144 -2.70 6.31 -14.77
N ALA A 145 -3.75 7.09 -14.58
CA ALA A 145 -3.77 8.51 -14.93
C ALA A 145 -2.69 9.28 -14.17
N ALA A 146 -2.51 8.95 -12.89
CA ALA A 146 -1.44 9.53 -12.09
C ALA A 146 -1.07 8.65 -10.88
N VAL A 147 0.15 8.85 -10.39
CA VAL A 147 0.54 8.48 -9.03
C VAL A 147 0.89 9.77 -8.28
N VAL A 148 0.18 10.02 -7.17
CA VAL A 148 0.30 11.25 -6.38
C VAL A 148 0.76 10.90 -4.98
N GLY A 149 1.92 11.36 -4.56
CA GLY A 149 2.49 11.02 -3.26
C GLY A 149 3.05 12.23 -2.50
N PHE A 150 2.99 12.16 -1.18
CA PHE A 150 3.57 13.14 -0.26
C PHE A 150 4.68 12.49 0.56
N SER A 151 5.80 13.20 0.80
CA SER A 151 6.92 12.73 1.62
C SER A 151 7.43 11.36 1.13
N MET A 152 7.37 10.30 1.92
CA MET A 152 7.71 8.94 1.50
C MET A 152 6.76 8.40 0.41
N GLY A 153 5.50 8.86 0.37
CA GLY A 153 4.60 8.59 -0.76
C GLY A 153 5.11 9.21 -2.06
N ALA A 154 5.80 10.36 -2.02
CA ALA A 154 6.45 10.93 -3.19
C ALA A 154 7.65 10.09 -3.66
N GLN A 155 8.41 9.51 -2.73
CA GLN A 155 9.47 8.54 -3.08
C GLN A 155 8.88 7.33 -3.81
N GLN A 156 7.74 6.83 -3.34
CA GLN A 156 6.99 5.76 -4.03
C GLN A 156 6.53 6.22 -5.42
N ALA A 157 6.00 7.44 -5.55
CA ALA A 157 5.57 7.98 -6.85
C ALA A 157 6.75 8.09 -7.83
N PHE A 158 7.93 8.54 -7.39
CA PHE A 158 9.14 8.55 -8.22
C PHE A 158 9.58 7.12 -8.61
N GLN A 159 9.50 6.18 -7.67
CA GLN A 159 9.85 4.79 -7.97
C GLN A 159 8.87 4.17 -8.98
N TRP A 160 7.59 4.52 -8.93
CA TRP A 160 6.60 4.12 -9.94
C TRP A 160 7.02 4.57 -11.34
N ALA A 161 7.42 5.84 -11.50
CA ALA A 161 7.87 6.37 -12.80
C ALA A 161 9.10 5.64 -13.35
N VAL A 162 9.96 5.11 -12.46
CA VAL A 162 11.16 4.36 -12.87
C VAL A 162 10.86 2.89 -13.13
N SER A 163 10.09 2.25 -12.27
CA SER A 163 9.80 0.81 -12.38
C SER A 163 8.77 0.50 -13.47
N HIS A 164 7.79 1.39 -13.65
CA HIS A 164 6.67 1.19 -14.59
C HIS A 164 6.42 2.41 -15.46
N PRO A 165 7.41 2.87 -16.26
CA PRO A 165 7.34 4.14 -17.02
C PRO A 165 6.21 4.17 -18.07
N ASN A 166 5.77 3.00 -18.54
CA ASN A 166 4.68 2.88 -19.51
C ASN A 166 3.31 2.68 -18.84
N PHE A 167 3.28 2.50 -17.53
CA PHE A 167 2.04 2.29 -16.79
C PHE A 167 1.50 3.58 -16.18
N VAL A 168 2.35 4.58 -15.92
CA VAL A 168 1.98 5.82 -15.25
C VAL A 168 2.08 7.00 -16.20
N ARG A 169 0.95 7.65 -16.49
CA ARG A 169 0.94 8.85 -17.35
C ARG A 169 1.54 10.07 -16.67
N GLN A 170 1.27 10.27 -15.39
CA GLN A 170 1.74 11.42 -14.63
C GLN A 170 2.19 11.02 -13.24
N THR A 171 3.28 11.64 -12.78
CA THR A 171 3.82 11.46 -11.44
C THR A 171 3.85 12.79 -10.72
N VAL A 172 3.23 12.86 -9.55
CA VAL A 172 3.21 14.05 -8.71
C VAL A 172 3.85 13.72 -7.36
N GLY A 173 5.05 14.24 -7.14
CA GLY A 173 5.77 14.10 -5.87
C GLY A 173 5.74 15.42 -5.09
N ILE A 174 5.18 15.40 -3.88
CA ILE A 174 5.04 16.57 -3.00
C ILE A 174 5.93 16.37 -1.78
N CYS A 175 6.84 17.31 -1.51
CA CYS A 175 7.71 17.29 -0.33
C CYS A 175 8.55 16.02 -0.16
N GLY A 176 8.91 15.36 -1.25
CA GLY A 176 9.77 14.17 -1.27
C GLY A 176 11.01 14.37 -2.13
N SER A 177 11.94 13.44 -2.01
CA SER A 177 13.17 13.42 -2.82
C SER A 177 13.38 12.03 -3.41
N ALA A 178 14.02 11.96 -4.58
CA ALA A 178 14.36 10.67 -5.21
C ALA A 178 15.51 9.95 -4.48
N ILE A 179 16.29 10.66 -3.69
CA ILE A 179 17.41 10.16 -2.89
C ILE A 179 17.35 10.81 -1.53
N GLU A 180 17.46 10.00 -0.46
CA GLU A 180 17.56 10.54 0.90
C GLU A 180 18.90 11.24 1.09
N HIS A 181 18.84 12.51 1.52
CA HIS A 181 20.03 13.32 1.77
C HIS A 181 20.59 13.10 3.18
N PRO A 182 21.88 13.41 3.43
CA PRO A 182 22.51 13.20 4.74
C PRO A 182 21.72 13.78 5.92
N HIS A 183 21.10 14.94 5.76
CA HIS A 183 20.23 15.52 6.80
C HIS A 183 19.03 14.64 7.15
N GLY A 184 18.37 14.07 6.15
CA GLY A 184 17.27 13.12 6.37
C GLY A 184 17.74 11.85 7.04
N ILE A 185 18.87 11.30 6.62
CA ILE A 185 19.48 10.10 7.24
C ILE A 185 19.79 10.36 8.71
N VAL A 186 20.44 11.47 9.05
CA VAL A 186 20.73 11.81 10.47
C VAL A 186 19.45 11.92 11.30
N ARG A 187 18.39 12.50 10.75
CA ARG A 187 17.10 12.61 11.43
C ARG A 187 16.48 11.24 11.69
N LEU A 188 16.46 10.36 10.70
CA LEU A 188 15.89 9.01 10.82
C LEU A 188 16.70 8.15 11.79
N GLU A 189 18.03 8.21 11.74
CA GLU A 189 18.89 7.52 12.69
C GLU A 189 18.72 8.08 14.11
N GLY A 190 18.46 9.37 14.27
CA GLY A 190 18.13 9.99 15.54
C GLY A 190 16.85 9.41 16.16
N PHE A 191 15.77 9.27 15.38
CA PHE A 191 14.52 8.65 15.83
C PHE A 191 14.74 7.18 16.20
N LYS A 192 15.41 6.42 15.34
CA LYS A 192 15.74 5.02 15.59
C LYS A 192 16.53 4.85 16.89
N THR A 193 17.55 5.65 17.08
CA THR A 193 18.39 5.59 18.28
C THR A 193 17.61 5.95 19.55
N ALA A 194 16.72 6.95 19.48
CA ALA A 194 15.85 7.34 20.59
C ALA A 194 14.90 6.20 20.99
N ILE A 195 14.26 5.54 20.01
CA ILE A 195 13.39 4.38 20.25
C ILE A 195 14.18 3.22 20.87
N MET A 196 15.37 2.91 20.32
CA MET A 196 16.21 1.84 20.83
C MET A 196 16.77 2.08 22.23
N ALA A 197 16.87 3.33 22.65
CA ALA A 197 17.29 3.71 24.00
C ALA A 197 16.18 3.54 25.05
N ASP A 198 14.92 3.41 24.63
CA ASP A 198 13.80 3.17 25.55
C ASP A 198 13.85 1.73 26.07
N SER A 199 13.77 1.58 27.41
CA SER A 199 13.77 0.26 28.04
C SER A 199 12.56 -0.60 27.65
N ALA A 200 11.44 0.03 27.23
CA ALA A 200 10.27 -0.69 26.73
C ALA A 200 10.45 -1.25 25.31
N TYR A 201 11.47 -0.84 24.59
CA TYR A 201 11.71 -1.31 23.21
C TYR A 201 12.03 -2.80 23.13
N MET A 202 12.73 -3.35 24.14
CA MET A 202 13.07 -4.79 24.27
C MET A 202 13.50 -5.46 22.94
N ASN A 203 14.39 -4.81 22.18
CA ASN A 203 14.83 -5.24 20.85
C ASN A 203 13.68 -5.44 19.82
N GLY A 204 12.65 -4.61 19.89
CA GLY A 204 11.51 -4.67 18.98
C GLY A 204 10.37 -5.58 19.46
N LEU A 205 10.49 -6.19 20.62
CA LEU A 205 9.42 -6.93 21.30
C LEU A 205 8.57 -5.97 22.17
N LEU A 206 8.00 -4.92 21.59
CA LEU A 206 7.06 -4.05 22.29
C LEU A 206 5.85 -4.86 22.76
N LEU A 207 5.90 -5.32 23.99
CA LEU A 207 4.75 -5.87 24.69
C LEU A 207 3.81 -4.71 25.00
N SER A 208 2.79 -4.53 24.17
CA SER A 208 1.67 -3.57 24.31
C SER A 208 2.04 -2.26 24.99
N LEU A 209 1.99 -1.16 24.27
CA LEU A 209 1.84 0.16 24.87
C LEU A 209 0.53 0.13 25.68
N GLN A 210 0.61 -0.14 26.98
CA GLN A 210 -0.44 0.28 27.91
C GLN A 210 -0.57 1.79 27.69
N ARG A 211 -1.74 2.25 27.28
CA ARG A 211 -2.05 3.67 27.24
C ARG A 211 -1.71 4.22 28.62
N LEU A 212 -0.82 5.17 28.63
CA LEU A 212 -0.67 6.05 29.76
C LEU A 212 -1.93 6.91 29.74
N ASP A 213 -2.89 6.60 30.63
CA ASP A 213 -4.07 7.41 30.92
C ASP A 213 -3.65 8.75 31.53
#